data_3b82363775b4ab414fcd76b240929f27
#
_entry.id   3b82363775b4ab414fcd76b240929f27
#
_cell.length_a   1.000
_cell.length_b   1.000
_cell.length_c   1.000
_cell.angle_alpha   90.00
_cell.angle_beta   90.00
_cell.angle_gamma   90.00
#
_symmetry.space_group_name_H-M   'P 1'
#
loop_
_entity.id
_entity.type
_entity.pdbx_description
1 polymer ?
#
loop_
_entity_poly.entity_id
_entity_poly.type
_entity_poly.pdbx_seq_one_letter_code
_entity_poly.pdbx_strand_id
1 'polypeptide(L)'
;MNTTRIMTLALVSACGLAVAACDDSRPDKVNPTPHSPYQEDPTENVEEQPGAYAGGQDNTFDHMASLGDDKLKDPYEVLKQREEEGPAEIRTRLHSCQKIQVATVRSILTSLGVNIDATGNPPTAGELYKQGAGALGAANYDARVGESLVWTAAGAAKMFDIWVQAAPEIIANLPNMPQCQVDGVGPQVFDEQNKCVADAVTCIIGRPATPDHVAICNSAVEHASDIETGKKIAVATLLSAAHSCE
;
A
#
# COMPACT_ATOMS: atom_id res chain seq x y z
N MET A 1 -20.21 33.25 51.13
CA MET A 1 -18.93 33.94 51.02
C MET A 1 -17.99 33.01 50.28
N ASN A 2 -18.00 33.11 49.00
CA ASN A 2 -16.98 33.61 48.05
C ASN A 2 -15.60 33.08 48.28
N THR A 3 -15.21 32.09 47.48
CA THR A 3 -13.86 31.97 46.90
C THR A 3 -13.92 31.11 45.61
N THR A 4 -14.63 31.65 44.63
CA THR A 4 -14.47 31.28 43.22
C THR A 4 -13.61 32.38 42.61
N ARG A 5 -12.33 32.18 42.42
CA ARG A 5 -11.53 33.00 41.49
C ARG A 5 -10.14 32.35 41.26
N ILE A 6 -9.78 32.37 39.99
CA ILE A 6 -8.40 32.31 39.47
C ILE A 6 -7.82 30.91 39.29
N MET A 7 -8.19 30.27 38.17
CA MET A 7 -7.30 29.38 37.45
C MET A 7 -7.68 29.33 35.96
N THR A 8 -7.61 30.48 35.34
CA THR A 8 -7.78 30.61 33.87
C THR A 8 -6.79 31.68 33.42
N LEU A 9 -5.52 31.31 33.23
CA LEU A 9 -4.53 32.11 32.48
C LEU A 9 -3.13 31.49 32.56
N ALA A 10 -2.95 30.34 31.97
CA ALA A 10 -1.59 29.82 31.71
C ALA A 10 -1.56 28.71 30.65
N LEU A 11 -2.30 28.82 29.56
CA LEU A 11 -2.28 27.80 28.49
C LEU A 11 -2.36 28.38 27.08
N VAL A 12 -1.76 29.56 26.88
CA VAL A 12 -1.71 30.21 25.56
C VAL A 12 -0.29 30.72 25.27
N SER A 13 0.76 29.96 25.54
CA SER A 13 2.11 30.42 25.18
C SER A 13 3.11 29.32 24.89
N ALA A 14 2.69 28.21 24.28
CA ALA A 14 3.62 27.13 23.91
C ALA A 14 3.40 26.60 22.49
N CYS A 15 2.70 27.29 21.60
CA CYS A 15 2.53 26.86 20.20
C CYS A 15 3.20 27.79 19.18
N GLY A 16 4.21 28.55 19.57
CA GLY A 16 4.81 29.58 18.72
C GLY A 16 6.26 29.39 18.30
N LEU A 17 6.84 28.18 18.33
CA LEU A 17 8.26 28.01 17.99
C LEU A 17 8.56 26.64 17.35
N ALA A 18 7.88 26.27 16.30
CA ALA A 18 8.24 25.12 15.50
C ALA A 18 8.01 25.34 14.00
N VAL A 19 8.29 26.54 13.48
CA VAL A 19 8.25 26.84 12.04
C VAL A 19 9.56 27.48 11.60
N ALA A 20 10.70 26.89 11.98
CA ALA A 20 11.98 27.35 11.49
C ALA A 20 12.97 26.18 11.44
N ALA A 21 12.67 25.15 10.64
CA ALA A 21 13.63 24.12 10.31
C ALA A 21 13.28 23.46 8.97
N CYS A 22 12.93 24.24 7.96
CA CYS A 22 13.18 23.89 6.60
C CYS A 22 14.23 24.87 6.09
N ASP A 23 15.45 24.69 6.58
CA ASP A 23 16.61 25.32 5.98
C ASP A 23 16.77 24.67 4.60
N ASP A 24 16.45 25.43 3.58
CA ASP A 24 16.59 25.03 2.18
C ASP A 24 18.07 25.14 1.78
N SER A 25 18.94 24.49 2.53
CA SER A 25 20.32 24.27 2.17
C SER A 25 20.42 23.14 1.12
N ARG A 26 19.58 23.22 0.09
CA ARG A 26 19.91 22.54 -1.15
C ARG A 26 21.18 23.18 -1.68
N PRO A 27 22.23 22.38 -1.97
CA PRO A 27 23.35 22.89 -2.72
C PRO A 27 22.79 23.58 -3.95
N ASP A 28 23.32 24.74 -4.25
CA ASP A 28 22.90 25.64 -5.32
C ASP A 28 22.29 24.86 -6.47
N LYS A 29 21.01 25.17 -6.76
CA LYS A 29 20.38 24.64 -7.95
C LYS A 29 21.35 24.92 -9.07
N VAL A 30 22.07 23.88 -9.50
CA VAL A 30 22.71 23.92 -10.80
C VAL A 30 21.56 24.25 -11.73
N ASN A 31 21.45 25.51 -12.05
CA ASN A 31 20.50 26.00 -13.03
C ASN A 31 20.84 25.18 -14.27
N PRO A 32 20.07 24.17 -14.67
CA PRO A 32 20.39 23.50 -15.91
C PRO A 32 20.27 24.60 -16.92
N THR A 33 21.41 25.01 -17.46
CA THR A 33 21.42 25.83 -18.67
C THR A 33 20.43 25.14 -19.57
N PRO A 34 19.38 25.82 -20.07
CA PRO A 34 18.42 25.15 -20.92
C PRO A 34 19.19 24.68 -22.14
N HIS A 35 19.67 23.45 -22.10
CA HIS A 35 20.11 22.75 -23.27
C HIS A 35 18.89 22.66 -24.15
N SER A 36 18.87 23.52 -25.18
CA SER A 36 17.98 23.26 -26.29
C SER A 36 18.30 21.84 -26.76
N PRO A 37 17.36 20.91 -26.77
CA PRO A 37 17.63 19.55 -27.24
C PRO A 37 18.05 19.49 -28.71
N TYR A 38 18.14 20.65 -29.35
CA TYR A 38 18.50 20.85 -30.77
C TYR A 38 19.72 21.75 -30.96
N GLN A 39 20.42 22.13 -29.91
CA GLN A 39 21.71 22.77 -30.06
C GLN A 39 22.75 21.68 -30.18
N GLU A 40 23.07 21.33 -31.42
CA GLU A 40 24.27 20.54 -31.72
C GLU A 40 25.47 21.29 -31.15
N ASP A 41 26.22 20.68 -30.25
CA ASP A 41 27.48 21.21 -29.79
C ASP A 41 28.43 21.18 -31.00
N PRO A 42 28.86 22.34 -31.53
CA PRO A 42 29.68 22.37 -32.75
C PRO A 42 31.06 21.73 -32.55
N THR A 43 31.38 21.30 -31.33
CA THR A 43 32.67 20.66 -31.02
C THR A 43 32.55 19.13 -30.92
N GLU A 44 31.33 18.60 -30.84
CA GLU A 44 31.12 17.18 -30.84
C GLU A 44 31.08 16.67 -32.28
N ASN A 45 32.25 16.40 -32.84
CA ASN A 45 32.36 15.58 -34.02
C ASN A 45 31.94 14.18 -33.60
N VAL A 46 30.64 13.94 -33.58
CA VAL A 46 30.10 12.58 -33.43
C VAL A 46 30.46 11.91 -34.76
N GLU A 47 31.61 11.24 -34.78
CA GLU A 47 31.84 10.24 -35.82
C GLU A 47 30.64 9.34 -35.78
N GLU A 48 29.89 9.29 -36.89
CA GLU A 48 28.79 8.37 -37.07
C GLU A 48 29.31 6.97 -36.75
N GLN A 49 29.06 6.51 -35.54
CA GLN A 49 29.35 5.11 -35.26
C GLN A 49 28.39 4.28 -36.12
N PRO A 50 28.91 3.36 -36.92
CA PRO A 50 28.07 2.46 -37.68
C PRO A 50 27.06 1.80 -36.71
N GLY A 51 25.76 2.00 -36.93
CA GLY A 51 24.72 1.50 -36.05
C GLY A 51 24.11 2.51 -35.07
N ALA A 52 24.62 3.74 -34.98
CA ALA A 52 24.11 4.79 -34.08
C ALA A 52 22.89 5.57 -34.64
N TYR A 53 22.11 4.97 -35.50
CA TYR A 53 20.88 5.61 -36.00
C TYR A 53 19.78 5.45 -34.99
N ALA A 54 19.33 6.55 -34.42
CA ALA A 54 18.12 6.57 -33.64
C ALA A 54 16.97 6.03 -34.48
N GLY A 55 16.51 4.82 -34.17
CA GLY A 55 15.48 4.09 -34.92
C GLY A 55 15.99 3.21 -36.06
N GLY A 56 17.29 3.00 -36.23
CA GLY A 56 17.85 1.99 -37.14
C GLY A 56 17.62 0.57 -36.61
N GLN A 57 17.40 -0.38 -37.53
CA GLN A 57 17.23 -1.79 -37.17
C GLN A 57 18.41 -2.33 -36.35
N ASP A 58 19.61 -1.84 -36.62
CA ASP A 58 20.84 -2.30 -35.95
C ASP A 58 20.92 -1.83 -34.48
N ASN A 59 20.27 -0.70 -34.13
CA ASN A 59 20.29 -0.18 -32.77
C ASN A 59 19.24 -0.82 -31.87
N THR A 60 18.24 -1.48 -32.43
CA THR A 60 17.13 -2.07 -31.66
C THR A 60 17.44 -3.49 -31.18
N PHE A 61 18.39 -4.18 -31.84
CA PHE A 61 18.66 -5.60 -31.62
C PHE A 61 20.09 -5.92 -31.20
N ASP A 62 20.98 -4.94 -31.16
CA ASP A 62 22.39 -5.16 -30.84
C ASP A 62 22.70 -5.08 -29.33
N HIS A 63 21.68 -5.28 -28.49
CA HIS A 63 21.91 -5.50 -27.07
C HIS A 63 22.75 -6.75 -26.78
N MET A 64 22.81 -7.66 -27.73
CA MET A 64 23.60 -8.86 -27.61
C MET A 64 25.09 -8.60 -27.91
N ALA A 65 25.43 -7.76 -28.88
CA ALA A 65 26.80 -7.40 -29.19
C ALA A 65 27.47 -6.58 -28.09
N SER A 66 26.69 -5.73 -27.37
CA SER A 66 27.21 -4.96 -26.25
C SER A 66 27.47 -5.78 -24.98
N LEU A 67 26.91 -6.98 -24.90
CA LEU A 67 27.07 -7.86 -23.73
C LEU A 67 28.36 -8.69 -23.77
N GLY A 68 29.03 -8.80 -24.95
CA GLY A 68 30.18 -9.67 -25.17
C GLY A 68 29.81 -11.16 -25.02
N ASP A 69 30.43 -12.02 -25.81
CA ASP A 69 30.17 -13.47 -25.79
C ASP A 69 30.42 -14.13 -24.44
N ASP A 70 31.31 -13.53 -23.64
CA ASP A 70 31.66 -13.99 -22.29
C ASP A 70 30.60 -13.65 -21.22
N LYS A 71 29.61 -12.83 -21.55
CA LYS A 71 28.49 -12.43 -20.64
C LYS A 71 27.20 -13.18 -20.91
N LEU A 72 27.12 -13.93 -21.99
CA LEU A 72 26.01 -14.84 -22.25
C LEU A 72 26.20 -16.07 -21.37
N LYS A 73 25.57 -16.07 -20.21
CA LYS A 73 25.51 -17.26 -19.37
C LYS A 73 24.72 -18.35 -20.12
N ASP A 74 25.24 -19.58 -20.11
CA ASP A 74 24.49 -20.72 -20.62
C ASP A 74 23.12 -20.77 -19.93
N PRO A 75 22.01 -20.82 -20.68
CA PRO A 75 20.68 -20.92 -20.12
C PRO A 75 20.53 -22.06 -19.09
N TYR A 76 21.23 -23.17 -19.28
CA TYR A 76 21.23 -24.29 -18.34
C TYR A 76 21.96 -23.96 -17.04
N GLU A 77 23.03 -23.19 -17.08
CA GLU A 77 23.74 -22.74 -15.89
C GLU A 77 22.86 -21.72 -15.11
N VAL A 78 22.14 -20.85 -15.81
CA VAL A 78 21.20 -19.91 -15.18
C VAL A 78 20.04 -20.66 -14.52
N LEU A 79 19.51 -21.70 -15.16
CA LEU A 79 18.45 -22.52 -14.58
C LEU A 79 18.94 -23.29 -13.35
N LYS A 80 20.12 -23.87 -13.42
CA LYS A 80 20.75 -24.57 -12.30
C LYS A 80 21.04 -23.64 -11.13
N GLN A 81 21.56 -22.46 -11.42
CA GLN A 81 21.78 -21.43 -10.41
C GLN A 81 20.47 -21.01 -9.71
N ARG A 82 19.37 -20.85 -10.48
CA ARG A 82 18.06 -20.54 -9.90
C ARG A 82 17.47 -21.68 -9.07
N GLU A 83 17.75 -22.91 -9.45
CA GLU A 83 17.33 -24.09 -8.67
C GLU A 83 18.08 -24.16 -7.33
N GLU A 84 19.37 -23.83 -7.32
CA GLU A 84 20.22 -23.81 -6.11
C GLU A 84 19.93 -22.60 -5.22
N GLU A 85 19.70 -21.42 -5.79
CA GLU A 85 19.44 -20.17 -5.06
C GLU A 85 17.97 -20.01 -4.64
N GLY A 86 17.09 -20.86 -5.17
CA GLY A 86 15.64 -20.73 -4.96
C GLY A 86 15.02 -19.60 -5.81
N PRO A 87 13.72 -19.34 -5.64
CA PRO A 87 13.04 -18.30 -6.39
C PRO A 87 13.70 -16.95 -6.08
N ALA A 88 13.98 -16.20 -7.15
CA ALA A 88 14.60 -14.88 -7.03
C ALA A 88 13.83 -14.02 -6.02
N GLU A 89 14.45 -13.74 -4.88
CA GLU A 89 13.92 -12.72 -3.97
C GLU A 89 13.93 -11.39 -4.70
N ILE A 90 12.74 -10.92 -5.07
CA ILE A 90 12.59 -9.63 -5.73
C ILE A 90 12.69 -8.54 -4.65
N ARG A 91 13.87 -8.39 -4.06
CA ARG A 91 14.15 -7.36 -3.04
C ARG A 91 14.07 -5.95 -3.61
N THR A 92 14.29 -5.80 -4.90
CA THR A 92 14.20 -4.50 -5.58
C THR A 92 12.79 -3.92 -5.65
N ARG A 93 11.76 -4.73 -5.42
CA ARG A 93 10.37 -4.26 -5.32
C ARG A 93 9.95 -3.87 -3.92
N LEU A 94 10.78 -4.08 -2.89
CA LEU A 94 10.47 -3.68 -1.51
C LEU A 94 10.30 -2.16 -1.35
N HIS A 95 10.79 -1.36 -2.30
CA HIS A 95 10.63 0.09 -2.27
C HIS A 95 9.50 0.62 -3.17
N SER A 96 8.83 -0.25 -3.91
CA SER A 96 7.74 0.11 -4.82
C SER A 96 6.51 -0.74 -4.54
N CYS A 97 6.01 -0.67 -3.31
CA CYS A 97 4.68 -1.17 -3.02
C CYS A 97 3.70 -0.38 -3.89
N GLN A 98 3.28 -0.98 -4.98
CA GLN A 98 2.25 -0.40 -5.82
C GLN A 98 0.93 -0.46 -5.04
N LYS A 99 0.30 0.69 -4.91
CA LYS A 99 -1.00 0.80 -4.26
C LYS A 99 -2.03 -0.07 -4.97
N ILE A 100 -2.81 -0.85 -4.23
CA ILE A 100 -3.95 -1.56 -4.82
C ILE A 100 -4.93 -0.57 -5.46
N GLN A 101 -5.58 -1.00 -6.52
CA GLN A 101 -6.58 -0.19 -7.21
C GLN A 101 -7.82 0.05 -6.33
N VAL A 102 -8.43 1.22 -6.45
CA VAL A 102 -9.64 1.56 -5.68
C VAL A 102 -10.77 0.56 -5.96
N ALA A 103 -10.88 0.07 -7.20
CA ALA A 103 -11.84 -0.98 -7.55
C ALA A 103 -11.57 -2.31 -6.82
N THR A 104 -10.30 -2.67 -6.60
CA THR A 104 -9.90 -3.86 -5.86
C THR A 104 -10.36 -3.79 -4.40
N VAL A 105 -10.26 -2.61 -3.76
CA VAL A 105 -10.79 -2.39 -2.40
C VAL A 105 -12.27 -2.75 -2.31
N ARG A 106 -13.06 -2.31 -3.28
CA ARG A 106 -14.49 -2.67 -3.34
C ARG A 106 -14.69 -4.17 -3.44
N SER A 107 -13.91 -4.83 -4.30
CA SER A 107 -14.01 -6.28 -4.49
C SER A 107 -13.66 -7.04 -3.22
N ILE A 108 -12.62 -6.61 -2.49
CA ILE A 108 -12.22 -7.19 -1.20
C ILE A 108 -13.34 -7.03 -0.18
N LEU A 109 -13.87 -5.81 0.00
CA LEU A 109 -14.97 -5.54 0.93
C LEU A 109 -16.17 -6.44 0.63
N THR A 110 -16.58 -6.51 -0.64
CA THR A 110 -17.72 -7.34 -1.04
C THR A 110 -17.45 -8.84 -0.82
N SER A 111 -16.24 -9.31 -1.13
CA SER A 111 -15.88 -10.73 -0.92
C SER A 111 -15.83 -11.14 0.55
N LEU A 112 -15.59 -10.19 1.45
CA LEU A 112 -15.62 -10.39 2.88
C LEU A 112 -17.01 -10.13 3.51
N GLY A 113 -18.05 -9.95 2.68
CA GLY A 113 -19.43 -9.83 3.12
C GLY A 113 -19.86 -8.45 3.55
N VAL A 114 -19.08 -7.40 3.22
CA VAL A 114 -19.45 -6.01 3.53
C VAL A 114 -20.47 -5.49 2.53
N ASN A 115 -21.54 -4.88 3.02
CA ASN A 115 -22.55 -4.25 2.19
C ASN A 115 -22.10 -2.83 1.76
N ILE A 116 -21.60 -2.75 0.54
CA ILE A 116 -21.10 -1.48 -0.05
C ILE A 116 -22.21 -0.43 -0.24
N ASP A 117 -23.46 -0.84 -0.32
CA ASP A 117 -24.59 0.05 -0.56
C ASP A 117 -25.36 0.41 0.71
N ALA A 118 -24.95 -0.14 1.86
CA ALA A 118 -25.50 0.24 3.15
C ALA A 118 -25.18 1.71 3.45
N THR A 119 -26.15 2.37 4.10
CA THR A 119 -26.03 3.74 4.61
C THR A 119 -26.33 3.76 6.11
N GLY A 120 -25.70 4.66 6.85
CA GLY A 120 -25.89 4.70 8.28
C GLY A 120 -25.33 5.94 8.97
N ASN A 121 -25.61 6.04 10.26
CA ASN A 121 -25.01 7.06 11.13
C ASN A 121 -24.54 6.36 12.42
N PRO A 122 -23.23 6.20 12.62
CA PRO A 122 -22.11 6.73 11.81
C PRO A 122 -22.05 6.13 10.39
N PRO A 123 -21.28 6.75 9.46
CA PRO A 123 -21.14 6.29 8.09
C PRO A 123 -20.66 4.85 8.01
N THR A 124 -21.24 4.05 7.13
CA THR A 124 -20.83 2.67 6.87
C THR A 124 -19.50 2.58 6.12
N ALA A 125 -18.89 1.39 6.09
CA ALA A 125 -17.68 1.16 5.29
C ALA A 125 -17.91 1.46 3.80
N GLY A 126 -19.09 1.12 3.26
CA GLY A 126 -19.47 1.42 1.89
C GLY A 126 -19.56 2.92 1.61
N GLU A 127 -20.14 3.70 2.53
CA GLU A 127 -20.17 5.16 2.42
C GLU A 127 -18.78 5.78 2.52
N LEU A 128 -17.96 5.33 3.47
CA LEU A 128 -16.57 5.80 3.60
C LEU A 128 -15.75 5.50 2.37
N TYR A 129 -15.95 4.34 1.75
CA TYR A 129 -15.32 3.96 0.49
C TYR A 129 -15.74 4.91 -0.64
N LYS A 130 -17.04 5.15 -0.82
CA LYS A 130 -17.57 6.03 -1.87
C LYS A 130 -17.11 7.48 -1.70
N GLN A 131 -17.18 7.99 -0.48
CA GLN A 131 -16.76 9.35 -0.16
C GLN A 131 -15.23 9.51 -0.17
N GLY A 132 -14.50 8.44 0.16
CA GLY A 132 -13.05 8.41 0.24
C GLY A 132 -12.32 8.20 -1.08
N ALA A 133 -13.03 7.96 -2.19
CA ALA A 133 -12.42 7.59 -3.47
C ALA A 133 -11.31 8.56 -3.92
N GLY A 134 -11.51 9.86 -3.78
CA GLY A 134 -10.49 10.88 -4.09
C GLY A 134 -9.25 10.77 -3.20
N ALA A 135 -9.41 10.56 -1.89
CA ALA A 135 -8.29 10.38 -0.96
C ALA A 135 -7.54 9.07 -1.24
N LEU A 136 -8.25 8.02 -1.66
CA LEU A 136 -7.67 6.77 -2.12
C LEU A 136 -6.95 6.88 -3.46
N GLY A 137 -6.97 8.05 -4.10
CA GLY A 137 -6.31 8.30 -5.38
C GLY A 137 -7.04 7.74 -6.58
N ALA A 138 -8.37 7.64 -6.52
CA ALA A 138 -9.19 7.23 -7.67
C ALA A 138 -8.94 8.13 -8.90
N ALA A 139 -9.09 7.56 -10.09
CA ALA A 139 -8.97 8.29 -11.33
C ALA A 139 -10.02 9.41 -11.41
N ASN A 140 -9.58 10.56 -11.91
CA ASN A 140 -10.46 11.68 -12.26
C ASN A 140 -10.43 11.88 -13.78
N TYR A 141 -11.38 11.29 -14.46
CA TYR A 141 -11.44 11.31 -15.92
C TYR A 141 -11.75 12.71 -16.49
N ASP A 142 -12.50 13.53 -15.76
CA ASP A 142 -12.79 14.91 -16.16
C ASP A 142 -11.53 15.76 -16.17
N ALA A 143 -10.66 15.55 -15.19
CA ALA A 143 -9.36 16.20 -15.11
C ALA A 143 -8.27 15.46 -15.90
N ARG A 144 -8.58 14.34 -16.57
CA ARG A 144 -7.62 13.47 -17.28
C ARG A 144 -6.47 12.97 -16.38
N VAL A 145 -6.76 12.75 -15.10
CA VAL A 145 -5.82 12.20 -14.13
C VAL A 145 -6.13 10.73 -13.93
N GLY A 146 -5.13 9.88 -14.14
CA GLY A 146 -5.21 8.45 -13.87
C GLY A 146 -5.23 8.14 -12.37
N GLU A 147 -5.52 6.89 -12.04
CA GLU A 147 -5.45 6.42 -10.65
C GLU A 147 -4.01 6.50 -10.13
N SER A 148 -3.84 6.96 -8.88
CA SER A 148 -2.54 7.03 -8.22
C SER A 148 -1.97 5.63 -8.01
N LEU A 149 -0.70 5.45 -8.34
CA LEU A 149 0.03 4.19 -8.15
C LEU A 149 0.73 4.10 -6.79
N VAL A 150 0.73 5.19 -6.03
CA VAL A 150 1.41 5.26 -4.73
C VAL A 150 0.46 5.71 -3.62
N TRP A 151 0.72 5.26 -2.41
CA TRP A 151 -0.02 5.70 -1.24
C TRP A 151 0.39 7.11 -0.84
N THR A 152 -0.59 7.96 -0.60
CA THR A 152 -0.41 9.17 0.20
C THR A 152 -0.73 8.86 1.66
N ALA A 153 -0.22 9.65 2.60
CA ALA A 153 -0.57 9.49 4.03
C ALA A 153 -2.09 9.59 4.26
N ALA A 154 -2.76 10.52 3.57
CA ALA A 154 -4.21 10.68 3.63
C ALA A 154 -4.95 9.46 3.05
N GLY A 155 -4.45 8.89 1.94
CA GLY A 155 -5.02 7.69 1.34
C GLY A 155 -4.87 6.46 2.23
N ALA A 156 -3.69 6.28 2.84
CA ALA A 156 -3.45 5.18 3.76
C ALA A 156 -4.32 5.29 5.03
N ALA A 157 -4.44 6.48 5.61
CA ALA A 157 -5.32 6.72 6.76
C ALA A 157 -6.79 6.45 6.39
N LYS A 158 -7.25 6.93 5.23
CA LYS A 158 -8.62 6.68 4.77
C LYS A 158 -8.90 5.21 4.53
N MET A 159 -7.93 4.47 3.98
CA MET A 159 -8.04 3.03 3.81
C MET A 159 -8.21 2.32 5.16
N PHE A 160 -7.40 2.70 6.15
CA PHE A 160 -7.50 2.13 7.49
C PHE A 160 -8.86 2.42 8.13
N ASP A 161 -9.39 3.65 7.99
CA ASP A 161 -10.74 4.01 8.46
C ASP A 161 -11.81 3.10 7.85
N ILE A 162 -11.72 2.84 6.53
CA ILE A 162 -12.64 1.95 5.83
C ILE A 162 -12.56 0.54 6.40
N TRP A 163 -11.36 0.01 6.63
CA TRP A 163 -11.16 -1.32 7.22
C TRP A 163 -11.70 -1.43 8.63
N VAL A 164 -11.46 -0.42 9.49
CA VAL A 164 -12.00 -0.39 10.85
C VAL A 164 -13.52 -0.39 10.84
N GLN A 165 -14.13 0.37 9.93
CA GLN A 165 -15.58 0.44 9.82
C GLN A 165 -16.19 -0.81 9.19
N ALA A 166 -15.45 -1.52 8.33
CA ALA A 166 -15.86 -2.79 7.73
C ALA A 166 -15.77 -3.97 8.70
N ALA A 167 -14.88 -3.90 9.69
CA ALA A 167 -14.57 -5.01 10.58
C ALA A 167 -15.79 -5.64 11.27
N PRO A 168 -16.78 -4.90 11.79
CA PRO A 168 -17.97 -5.52 12.39
C PRO A 168 -18.76 -6.39 11.42
N GLU A 169 -18.94 -5.93 10.18
CA GLU A 169 -19.64 -6.71 9.14
C GLU A 169 -18.83 -7.94 8.75
N ILE A 170 -17.52 -7.80 8.60
CA ILE A 170 -16.62 -8.92 8.30
C ILE A 170 -16.68 -9.98 9.41
N ILE A 171 -16.56 -9.57 10.67
CA ILE A 171 -16.63 -10.48 11.81
C ILE A 171 -17.95 -11.25 11.82
N ALA A 172 -19.07 -10.59 11.55
CA ALA A 172 -20.39 -11.20 11.55
C ALA A 172 -20.64 -12.12 10.35
N ASN A 173 -20.12 -11.76 9.17
CA ASN A 173 -20.46 -12.43 7.91
C ASN A 173 -19.45 -13.50 7.49
N LEU A 174 -18.21 -13.44 7.95
CA LEU A 174 -17.12 -14.34 7.53
C LEU A 174 -17.48 -15.83 7.69
N PRO A 175 -18.14 -16.28 8.76
CA PRO A 175 -18.53 -17.69 8.88
C PRO A 175 -19.52 -18.17 7.80
N ASN A 176 -20.23 -17.24 7.18
CA ASN A 176 -21.23 -17.54 6.15
C ASN A 176 -20.65 -17.41 4.71
N MET A 177 -19.41 -16.96 4.57
CA MET A 177 -18.76 -16.78 3.27
C MET A 177 -18.29 -18.13 2.72
N PRO A 178 -18.80 -18.58 1.56
CA PRO A 178 -18.45 -19.90 0.99
C PRO A 178 -16.95 -20.11 0.80
N GLN A 179 -16.23 -19.05 0.41
CA GLN A 179 -14.78 -19.09 0.19
C GLN A 179 -13.96 -19.21 1.47
N CYS A 180 -14.57 -18.95 2.64
CA CYS A 180 -13.91 -19.05 3.94
C CYS A 180 -14.23 -20.37 4.65
N GLN A 181 -15.15 -21.16 4.10
CA GLN A 181 -15.56 -22.41 4.72
C GLN A 181 -14.54 -23.52 4.48
N VAL A 182 -14.22 -24.25 5.54
CA VAL A 182 -13.44 -25.49 5.49
C VAL A 182 -14.41 -26.63 5.83
N ASP A 183 -14.55 -27.60 4.94
CA ASP A 183 -15.50 -28.71 5.07
C ASP A 183 -16.95 -28.26 5.34
N GLY A 184 -17.36 -27.14 4.74
CA GLY A 184 -18.70 -26.57 4.89
C GLY A 184 -18.95 -25.81 6.20
N VAL A 185 -17.93 -25.61 7.02
CA VAL A 185 -17.99 -24.84 8.27
C VAL A 185 -17.15 -23.58 8.14
N GLY A 186 -17.77 -22.43 8.33
CA GLY A 186 -17.06 -21.15 8.33
C GLY A 186 -16.41 -20.86 9.69
N PRO A 187 -15.13 -20.42 9.69
CA PRO A 187 -14.45 -20.10 10.93
C PRO A 187 -14.99 -18.80 11.54
N GLN A 188 -15.13 -18.77 12.87
CA GLN A 188 -15.29 -17.51 13.59
C GLN A 188 -13.97 -16.75 13.58
N VAL A 189 -14.01 -15.41 13.48
CA VAL A 189 -12.78 -14.59 13.48
C VAL A 189 -12.06 -14.67 14.83
N PHE A 190 -12.84 -14.73 15.91
CA PHE A 190 -12.34 -14.83 17.29
C PHE A 190 -13.00 -16.00 18.01
N ASP A 191 -12.24 -16.67 18.86
CA ASP A 191 -12.74 -17.71 19.74
C ASP A 191 -13.42 -17.13 21.00
N GLU A 192 -13.87 -18.01 21.91
CA GLU A 192 -14.51 -17.63 23.16
C GLU A 192 -13.60 -16.84 24.11
N GLN A 193 -12.28 -16.94 23.94
CA GLN A 193 -11.26 -16.22 24.69
C GLN A 193 -10.83 -14.94 23.97
N ASN A 194 -11.53 -14.52 22.92
CA ASN A 194 -11.24 -13.38 22.06
C ASN A 194 -9.86 -13.49 21.37
N LYS A 195 -9.37 -14.70 21.12
CA LYS A 195 -8.16 -14.94 20.34
C LYS A 195 -8.51 -15.14 18.87
N CYS A 196 -7.62 -14.71 18.00
CA CYS A 196 -7.76 -14.83 16.56
C CYS A 196 -7.63 -16.28 16.10
N VAL A 197 -8.58 -16.75 15.31
CA VAL A 197 -8.59 -18.09 14.73
C VAL A 197 -7.81 -18.12 13.43
N ALA A 198 -6.83 -19.02 13.30
CA ALA A 198 -5.89 -19.06 12.15
C ALA A 198 -6.61 -19.23 10.80
N ASP A 199 -7.67 -20.03 10.72
CA ASP A 199 -8.42 -20.23 9.48
C ASP A 199 -9.16 -18.96 9.05
N ALA A 200 -9.73 -18.24 10.01
CA ALA A 200 -10.35 -16.94 9.74
C ALA A 200 -9.31 -15.90 9.30
N VAL A 201 -8.15 -15.86 9.95
CA VAL A 201 -7.04 -15.00 9.53
C VAL A 201 -6.60 -15.34 8.11
N THR A 202 -6.48 -16.65 7.77
CA THR A 202 -6.18 -17.13 6.42
C THR A 202 -7.18 -16.58 5.39
N CYS A 203 -8.47 -16.63 5.71
CA CYS A 203 -9.51 -16.11 4.82
C CYS A 203 -9.42 -14.59 4.65
N ILE A 204 -9.22 -13.84 5.74
CA ILE A 204 -9.13 -12.37 5.72
C ILE A 204 -7.94 -11.90 4.88
N ILE A 205 -6.76 -12.54 5.04
CA ILE A 205 -5.54 -12.13 4.33
C ILE A 205 -5.40 -12.77 2.95
N GLY A 206 -6.26 -13.73 2.59
CA GLY A 206 -6.25 -14.42 1.29
C GLY A 206 -5.05 -15.35 1.06
N ARG A 207 -4.32 -15.74 2.11
CA ARG A 207 -3.16 -16.64 2.09
C ARG A 207 -3.04 -17.39 3.42
N PRO A 208 -2.33 -18.52 3.48
CA PRO A 208 -2.15 -19.25 4.73
C PRO A 208 -1.59 -18.35 5.85
N ALA A 209 -2.28 -18.34 6.99
CA ALA A 209 -1.86 -17.56 8.14
C ALA A 209 -0.59 -18.17 8.75
N THR A 210 0.39 -17.33 9.03
CA THR A 210 1.57 -17.69 9.82
C THR A 210 1.30 -17.44 11.33
N PRO A 211 2.08 -18.02 12.23
CA PRO A 211 1.99 -17.71 13.65
C PRO A 211 2.12 -16.20 13.94
N ASP A 212 2.93 -15.48 13.16
CA ASP A 212 3.10 -14.03 13.32
C ASP A 212 1.84 -13.25 12.98
N HIS A 213 1.10 -13.65 11.95
CA HIS A 213 -0.19 -13.02 11.62
C HIS A 213 -1.18 -13.16 12.78
N VAL A 214 -1.26 -14.36 13.40
CA VAL A 214 -2.12 -14.61 14.54
C VAL A 214 -1.64 -13.84 15.77
N ALA A 215 -0.33 -13.77 16.00
CA ALA A 215 0.26 -13.01 17.10
C ALA A 215 -0.03 -11.51 16.99
N ILE A 216 0.14 -10.91 15.80
CA ILE A 216 -0.19 -9.51 15.54
C ILE A 216 -1.69 -9.24 15.77
N CYS A 217 -2.56 -10.12 15.29
CA CYS A 217 -3.99 -10.04 15.51
C CYS A 217 -4.33 -10.05 17.00
N ASN A 218 -3.80 -11.01 17.76
CA ASN A 218 -4.01 -11.11 19.22
C ASN A 218 -3.48 -9.87 19.96
N SER A 219 -2.29 -9.39 19.58
CA SER A 219 -1.69 -8.20 20.17
C SER A 219 -2.57 -6.97 19.98
N ALA A 220 -3.19 -6.80 18.82
CA ALA A 220 -4.11 -5.69 18.56
C ALA A 220 -5.35 -5.75 19.48
N VAL A 221 -5.87 -6.96 19.78
CA VAL A 221 -6.99 -7.12 20.71
C VAL A 221 -6.56 -6.81 22.15
N GLU A 222 -5.39 -7.31 22.57
CA GLU A 222 -4.90 -7.21 23.96
C GLU A 222 -4.52 -5.78 24.36
N HIS A 223 -3.99 -4.97 23.42
CA HIS A 223 -3.50 -3.63 23.72
C HIS A 223 -4.53 -2.53 23.46
N ALA A 224 -5.73 -2.87 23.00
CA ALA A 224 -6.79 -1.88 22.80
C ALA A 224 -7.42 -1.44 24.12
N SER A 225 -8.11 -0.32 24.10
CA SER A 225 -8.84 0.23 25.26
C SER A 225 -9.99 -0.67 25.73
N ASP A 226 -10.60 -1.40 24.81
CA ASP A 226 -11.64 -2.36 25.04
C ASP A 226 -11.59 -3.47 23.96
N ILE A 227 -12.20 -4.61 24.26
CA ILE A 227 -12.15 -5.81 23.42
C ILE A 227 -12.81 -5.58 22.05
N GLU A 228 -13.93 -4.88 22.01
CA GLU A 228 -14.65 -4.67 20.75
C GLU A 228 -13.89 -3.72 19.80
N THR A 229 -13.30 -2.69 20.33
CA THR A 229 -12.37 -1.83 19.57
C THR A 229 -11.15 -2.63 19.13
N GLY A 230 -10.60 -3.45 20.01
CA GLY A 230 -9.46 -4.32 19.70
C GLY A 230 -9.73 -5.27 18.54
N LYS A 231 -10.90 -5.91 18.52
CA LYS A 231 -11.32 -6.78 17.40
C LYS A 231 -11.38 -6.03 16.07
N LYS A 232 -11.94 -4.82 16.07
CA LYS A 232 -12.01 -3.98 14.86
C LYS A 232 -10.62 -3.61 14.36
N ILE A 233 -9.74 -3.17 15.27
CA ILE A 233 -8.36 -2.80 14.94
C ILE A 233 -7.58 -4.03 14.44
N ALA A 234 -7.77 -5.20 15.05
CA ALA A 234 -7.13 -6.44 14.64
C ALA A 234 -7.47 -6.81 13.19
N VAL A 235 -8.76 -6.82 12.83
CA VAL A 235 -9.20 -7.07 11.45
C VAL A 235 -8.67 -6.02 10.50
N ALA A 236 -8.74 -4.73 10.85
CA ALA A 236 -8.22 -3.65 10.02
C ALA A 236 -6.72 -3.74 9.80
N THR A 237 -5.96 -4.14 10.82
CA THR A 237 -4.51 -4.34 10.73
C THR A 237 -4.16 -5.49 9.79
N LEU A 238 -4.86 -6.62 9.89
CA LEU A 238 -4.68 -7.76 8.98
C LEU A 238 -4.96 -7.37 7.53
N LEU A 239 -6.08 -6.68 7.28
CA LEU A 239 -6.46 -6.20 5.96
C LEU A 239 -5.44 -5.21 5.40
N SER A 240 -4.98 -4.28 6.22
CA SER A 240 -3.97 -3.30 5.81
C SER A 240 -2.64 -3.97 5.47
N ALA A 241 -2.20 -4.97 6.27
CA ALA A 241 -0.96 -5.69 6.02
C ALA A 241 -1.03 -6.57 4.76
N ALA A 242 -2.21 -7.14 4.47
CA ALA A 242 -2.38 -8.08 3.36
C ALA A 242 -2.71 -7.39 2.03
N HIS A 243 -3.46 -6.29 2.07
CA HIS A 243 -4.09 -5.70 0.89
C HIS A 243 -3.71 -4.22 0.65
N SER A 244 -2.62 -3.74 1.23
CA SER A 244 -2.13 -2.38 0.91
C SER A 244 -1.33 -2.32 -0.38
N CYS A 245 -0.70 -3.44 -0.77
CA CYS A 245 0.19 -3.54 -1.92
C CYS A 245 -0.18 -4.71 -2.84
N GLU A 246 0.00 -4.50 -4.14
CA GLU A 246 -0.03 -5.52 -5.19
C GLU A 246 1.37 -6.02 -5.53
#